data_bad53d25621d0f23fc143d9c0e2eee1c
#
_entry.id   bad53d25621d0f23fc143d9c0e2eee1c
#
_cell.length_a   1.000
_cell.length_b   1.000
_cell.length_c   1.000
_cell.angle_alpha   90.00
_cell.angle_beta   90.00
_cell.angle_gamma   90.00
#
_symmetry.space_group_name_H-M   'P 1'
#
loop_
_entity.id
_entity.type
_entity.pdbx_description
1 polymer ?
#
loop_
_entity_poly.entity_id
_entity_poly.type
_entity_poly.pdbx_seq_one_letter_code
_entity_poly.pdbx_strand_id
1 'polypeptide(L)'
;MSVVVDTDIVVALLDTGDANHEAAARWIVTYDDDLVTTPLALAEMDHFARCEGALEALRRDLERGVYTVRWWADALDETLVIARRHDLSLADASLVALADRLRTDRIATFDRARFGALTTRAGMPFTILPDAG
;
A
#
# COMPACT_ATOMS: atom_id res chain seq x y z
N MET A 1 1.69 9.57 12.36
CA MET A 1 2.64 8.94 11.42
C MET A 1 1.86 8.27 10.29
N SER A 2 2.38 8.35 9.09
CA SER A 2 1.69 7.73 7.94
C SER A 2 2.00 6.25 7.82
N VAL A 3 1.03 5.51 7.30
CA VAL A 3 1.20 4.10 6.91
C VAL A 3 1.02 4.01 5.40
N VAL A 4 2.00 3.44 4.72
CA VAL A 4 1.93 3.18 3.29
C VAL A 4 1.10 1.91 3.07
N VAL A 5 0.12 1.97 2.18
CA VAL A 5 -0.83 0.87 1.99
C VAL A 5 -0.59 0.19 0.64
N ASP A 6 -0.34 -1.12 0.70
CA ASP A 6 -0.15 -1.95 -0.49
C ASP A 6 -1.50 -2.25 -1.16
N THR A 7 -1.42 -2.58 -2.44
CA THR A 7 -2.56 -2.96 -3.28
C THR A 7 -3.41 -4.06 -2.66
N ASP A 8 -2.80 -5.08 -2.05
CA ASP A 8 -3.53 -6.22 -1.50
C ASP A 8 -4.45 -5.83 -0.34
N ILE A 9 -4.08 -4.83 0.45
CA ILE A 9 -4.95 -4.29 1.51
C ILE A 9 -6.18 -3.62 0.88
N VAL A 10 -5.96 -2.81 -0.17
CA VAL A 10 -7.06 -2.12 -0.86
C VAL A 10 -8.03 -3.14 -1.46
N VAL A 11 -7.52 -4.15 -2.14
CA VAL A 11 -8.33 -5.23 -2.72
C VAL A 11 -9.11 -5.96 -1.63
N ALA A 12 -8.45 -6.32 -0.53
CA ALA A 12 -9.10 -7.04 0.57
C ALA A 12 -10.25 -6.23 1.19
N LEU A 13 -10.11 -4.92 1.28
CA LEU A 13 -11.18 -4.06 1.80
C LEU A 13 -12.35 -3.93 0.83
N LEU A 14 -12.08 -3.87 -0.47
CA LEU A 14 -13.10 -3.69 -1.50
C LEU A 14 -13.87 -4.99 -1.80
N ASP A 15 -13.20 -6.12 -1.74
CA ASP A 15 -13.74 -7.40 -2.17
C ASP A 15 -14.06 -8.28 -0.96
N THR A 16 -15.35 -8.40 -0.63
CA THR A 16 -15.79 -9.21 0.51
C THR A 16 -15.50 -10.70 0.32
N GLY A 17 -15.25 -11.14 -0.91
CA GLY A 17 -14.85 -12.53 -1.21
C GLY A 17 -13.36 -12.78 -1.09
N ASP A 18 -12.56 -11.75 -0.83
CA ASP A 18 -11.12 -11.90 -0.65
C ASP A 18 -10.81 -12.64 0.65
N ALA A 19 -9.85 -13.57 0.61
CA ALA A 19 -9.47 -14.37 1.77
C ALA A 19 -9.03 -13.53 2.97
N ASN A 20 -8.51 -12.33 2.72
CA ASN A 20 -8.01 -11.42 3.75
C ASN A 20 -8.99 -10.31 4.10
N HIS A 21 -10.22 -10.36 3.58
CA HIS A 21 -11.19 -9.29 3.80
C HIS A 21 -11.45 -9.02 5.28
N GLU A 22 -11.72 -10.05 6.07
CA GLU A 22 -12.03 -9.88 7.49
C GLU A 22 -10.85 -9.30 8.27
N ALA A 23 -9.63 -9.77 7.99
CA ALA A 23 -8.44 -9.26 8.65
C ALA A 23 -8.22 -7.77 8.34
N ALA A 24 -8.37 -7.38 7.08
CA ALA A 24 -8.23 -5.99 6.66
C ALA A 24 -9.32 -5.11 7.28
N ALA A 25 -10.58 -5.58 7.27
CA ALA A 25 -11.69 -4.83 7.81
C ALA A 25 -11.56 -4.59 9.32
N ARG A 26 -11.10 -5.60 10.06
CA ARG A 26 -10.86 -5.43 11.50
C ARG A 26 -9.72 -4.46 11.77
N TRP A 27 -8.66 -4.55 10.99
CA TRP A 27 -7.49 -3.68 11.17
C TRP A 27 -7.83 -2.22 10.90
N ILE A 28 -8.53 -1.94 9.80
CA ILE A 28 -8.79 -0.56 9.36
C ILE A 28 -9.60 0.24 10.37
N VAL A 29 -10.54 -0.41 11.08
CA VAL A 29 -11.38 0.29 12.07
C VAL A 29 -10.65 0.63 13.36
N THR A 30 -9.50 -0.01 13.60
CA THR A 30 -8.70 0.24 14.80
C THR A 30 -7.50 1.14 14.55
N TYR A 31 -7.28 1.55 13.30
CA TYR A 31 -6.07 2.29 12.94
C TYR A 31 -6.41 3.76 12.65
N ASP A 32 -5.75 4.67 13.37
CA ASP A 32 -6.05 6.11 13.34
C ASP A 32 -5.09 6.93 12.49
N ASP A 33 -3.98 6.35 12.06
CA ASP A 33 -2.97 7.08 11.29
C ASP A 33 -3.40 7.27 9.83
N ASP A 34 -2.79 8.23 9.16
CA ASP A 34 -3.03 8.48 7.75
C ASP A 34 -2.60 7.26 6.92
N LEU A 35 -3.52 6.79 6.08
CA LEU A 35 -3.23 5.73 5.13
C LEU A 35 -2.93 6.35 3.78
N VAL A 36 -1.73 6.12 3.28
CA VAL A 36 -1.26 6.73 2.04
C VAL A 36 -0.87 5.66 1.03
N THR A 37 -1.12 5.93 -0.25
CA THR A 37 -0.76 5.03 -1.33
C THR A 37 -0.37 5.81 -2.57
N THR A 38 -0.01 5.12 -3.65
CA THR A 38 0.40 5.75 -4.90
C THR A 38 -0.58 5.43 -6.02
N PRO A 39 -0.60 6.25 -7.09
CA PRO A 39 -1.38 5.93 -8.28
C PRO A 39 -0.99 4.60 -8.92
N LEU A 40 0.29 4.21 -8.83
CA LEU A 40 0.76 2.94 -9.41
C LEU A 40 0.19 1.73 -8.65
N ALA A 41 0.13 1.81 -7.33
CA ALA A 41 -0.49 0.76 -6.52
C ALA A 41 -1.99 0.65 -6.82
N LEU A 42 -2.68 1.77 -6.98
CA LEU A 42 -4.11 1.77 -7.31
C LEU A 42 -4.38 1.25 -8.72
N ALA A 43 -3.49 1.52 -9.68
CA ALA A 43 -3.61 0.95 -11.02
C ALA A 43 -3.49 -0.57 -11.00
N GLU A 44 -2.61 -1.11 -10.16
CA GLU A 44 -2.48 -2.55 -9.98
C GLU A 44 -3.73 -3.16 -9.33
N MET A 45 -4.40 -2.41 -8.46
CA MET A 45 -5.64 -2.85 -7.82
C MET A 45 -6.70 -3.22 -8.86
N ASP A 46 -6.83 -2.45 -9.94
CA ASP A 46 -7.80 -2.74 -11.01
C ASP A 46 -7.53 -4.09 -11.67
N HIS A 47 -6.27 -4.51 -11.72
CA HIS A 47 -5.89 -5.81 -12.27
C HIS A 47 -6.28 -6.98 -11.34
N PHE A 48 -6.20 -6.78 -10.04
CA PHE A 48 -6.43 -7.86 -9.06
C PHE A 48 -7.85 -7.89 -8.49
N ALA A 49 -8.56 -6.78 -8.47
CA ALA A 49 -9.92 -6.75 -7.95
C ALA A 49 -10.87 -7.51 -8.87
N ARG A 50 -11.58 -8.48 -8.31
CA ARG A 50 -12.47 -9.37 -9.05
C ARG A 50 -13.94 -9.10 -8.77
N CYS A 51 -14.25 -8.20 -7.85
CA CYS A 51 -15.63 -7.91 -7.48
C CYS A 51 -16.24 -6.86 -8.42
N GLU A 52 -17.52 -7.00 -8.68
CA GLU A 52 -18.28 -5.99 -9.42
C GLU A 52 -18.34 -4.71 -8.59
N GLY A 53 -18.19 -3.57 -9.25
CA GLY A 53 -18.26 -2.28 -8.58
C GLY A 53 -17.01 -1.87 -7.82
N ALA A 54 -15.87 -2.56 -8.02
CA ALA A 54 -14.62 -2.25 -7.31
C ALA A 54 -14.17 -0.80 -7.52
N LEU A 55 -14.22 -0.31 -8.75
CA LEU A 55 -13.80 1.07 -9.05
C LEU A 55 -14.70 2.11 -8.39
N GLU A 56 -16.00 1.85 -8.34
CA GLU A 56 -16.94 2.74 -7.65
C GLU A 56 -16.69 2.74 -6.14
N ALA A 57 -16.41 1.57 -5.56
CA ALA A 57 -16.09 1.46 -4.14
C ALA A 57 -14.80 2.21 -3.81
N LEU A 58 -13.78 2.08 -4.66
CA LEU A 58 -12.53 2.83 -4.48
C LEU A 58 -12.77 4.34 -4.54
N ARG A 59 -13.57 4.81 -5.50
CA ARG A 59 -13.88 6.23 -5.62
C ARG A 59 -14.56 6.75 -4.35
N ARG A 60 -15.51 5.99 -3.81
CA ARG A 60 -16.18 6.36 -2.54
C ARG A 60 -15.21 6.42 -1.38
N ASP A 61 -14.30 5.45 -1.29
CA ASP A 61 -13.32 5.42 -0.21
C ASP A 61 -12.36 6.62 -0.30
N LEU A 62 -11.94 6.98 -1.50
CA LEU A 62 -11.10 8.16 -1.70
C LEU A 62 -11.85 9.46 -1.36
N GLU A 63 -13.12 9.57 -1.72
CA GLU A 63 -13.94 10.73 -1.39
C GLU A 63 -14.14 10.86 0.13
N ARG A 64 -14.24 9.73 0.83
CA ARG A 64 -14.40 9.70 2.29
C ARG A 64 -13.10 9.87 3.05
N GLY A 65 -11.98 9.94 2.34
CA GLY A 65 -10.68 10.13 2.96
C GLY A 65 -10.11 8.88 3.63
N VAL A 66 -10.54 7.69 3.21
CA VAL A 66 -9.95 6.43 3.73
C VAL A 66 -8.48 6.36 3.37
N TYR A 67 -8.15 6.73 2.16
CA TYR A 67 -6.77 6.76 1.67
C TYR A 67 -6.44 8.16 1.14
N THR A 68 -5.17 8.56 1.29
CA THR A 68 -4.61 9.71 0.60
C THR A 68 -3.67 9.21 -0.49
N VAL A 69 -3.88 9.64 -1.73
CA VAL A 69 -3.00 9.29 -2.85
C VAL A 69 -1.92 10.36 -2.97
N ARG A 70 -0.65 9.93 -2.97
CA ARG A 70 0.50 10.84 -3.01
C ARG A 70 1.37 10.53 -4.21
N TRP A 71 1.77 11.58 -4.90
CA TRP A 71 2.72 11.52 -6.00
C TRP A 71 3.45 12.86 -6.06
N TRP A 72 4.71 12.86 -6.48
CA TRP A 72 5.51 14.08 -6.50
C TRP A 72 6.33 14.13 -7.80
N ALA A 73 6.96 15.29 -8.08
CA ALA A 73 7.56 15.56 -9.39
C ALA A 73 8.60 14.51 -9.81
N ASP A 74 9.42 14.04 -8.87
CA ASP A 74 10.51 13.10 -9.16
C ASP A 74 10.16 11.67 -8.77
N ALA A 75 8.87 11.40 -8.50
CA ALA A 75 8.45 10.10 -7.97
C ALA A 75 8.81 8.94 -8.90
N LEU A 76 8.62 9.12 -10.20
CA LEU A 76 8.89 8.04 -11.15
C LEU A 76 10.38 7.72 -11.21
N ASP A 77 11.25 8.72 -11.22
CA ASP A 77 12.69 8.50 -11.24
C ASP A 77 13.15 7.73 -9.99
N GLU A 78 12.70 8.15 -8.82
CA GLU A 78 13.01 7.46 -7.57
C GLU A 78 12.48 6.03 -7.57
N THR A 79 11.28 5.83 -8.07
CA THR A 79 10.63 4.52 -8.18
C THR A 79 11.44 3.59 -9.09
N LEU A 80 11.88 4.08 -10.25
CA LEU A 80 12.67 3.28 -11.19
C LEU A 80 13.99 2.83 -10.58
N VAL A 81 14.67 3.70 -9.83
CA VAL A 81 15.92 3.34 -9.14
C VAL A 81 15.68 2.20 -8.15
N ILE A 82 14.63 2.31 -7.35
CA ILE A 82 14.28 1.30 -6.34
C ILE A 82 13.88 -0.02 -7.01
N ALA A 83 13.09 0.05 -8.07
CA ALA A 83 12.66 -1.14 -8.81
C ALA A 83 13.86 -1.93 -9.33
N ARG A 84 14.86 -1.26 -9.90
CA ARG A 84 16.07 -1.92 -10.40
C ARG A 84 16.92 -2.51 -9.29
N ARG A 85 17.10 -1.74 -8.21
CA ARG A 85 17.97 -2.16 -7.10
C ARG A 85 17.44 -3.41 -6.40
N HIS A 86 16.14 -3.52 -6.23
CA HIS A 86 15.52 -4.58 -5.44
C HIS A 86 14.71 -5.58 -6.26
N ASP A 87 14.72 -5.46 -7.57
CA ASP A 87 13.94 -6.31 -8.49
C ASP A 87 12.46 -6.33 -8.12
N LEU A 88 11.89 -5.15 -7.98
CA LEU A 88 10.48 -4.97 -7.62
C LEU A 88 9.66 -4.51 -8.83
N SER A 89 8.36 -4.79 -8.81
CA SER A 89 7.42 -4.15 -9.74
C SER A 89 7.41 -2.65 -9.50
N LEU A 90 6.93 -1.89 -10.49
CA LEU A 90 6.80 -0.44 -10.31
C LEU A 90 5.83 -0.08 -9.18
N ALA A 91 4.75 -0.84 -9.05
CA ALA A 91 3.79 -0.61 -7.96
C ALA A 91 4.45 -0.76 -6.59
N ASP A 92 5.14 -1.88 -6.35
CA ASP A 92 5.83 -2.13 -5.09
C ASP A 92 6.93 -1.11 -4.83
N ALA A 93 7.74 -0.81 -5.85
CA ALA A 93 8.81 0.17 -5.74
C ALA A 93 8.28 1.56 -5.42
N SER A 94 7.09 1.92 -5.96
CA SER A 94 6.47 3.21 -5.68
C SER A 94 6.07 3.34 -4.20
N LEU A 95 5.69 2.25 -3.57
CA LEU A 95 5.35 2.25 -2.15
C LEU A 95 6.59 2.43 -1.28
N VAL A 96 7.71 1.81 -1.67
CA VAL A 96 9.00 2.02 -0.98
C VAL A 96 9.45 3.47 -1.13
N ALA A 97 9.34 4.04 -2.33
CA ALA A 97 9.68 5.44 -2.59
C ALA A 97 8.80 6.38 -1.74
N LEU A 98 7.50 6.08 -1.64
CA LEU A 98 6.58 6.86 -0.82
C LEU A 98 6.96 6.78 0.66
N ALA A 99 7.27 5.60 1.16
CA ALA A 99 7.70 5.41 2.55
C ALA A 99 8.95 6.23 2.85
N ASP A 100 9.93 6.22 1.96
CA ASP A 100 11.14 7.03 2.09
C ASP A 100 10.82 8.53 2.09
N ARG A 101 9.94 8.95 1.20
CA ARG A 101 9.51 10.35 1.09
C ARG A 101 8.83 10.84 2.36
N LEU A 102 7.99 10.02 2.95
CA LEU A 102 7.24 10.35 4.17
C LEU A 102 8.02 10.03 5.45
N ARG A 103 9.19 9.45 5.33
CA ARG A 103 10.04 9.04 6.45
C ARG A 103 9.30 8.12 7.42
N THR A 104 8.57 7.17 6.87
CA THR A 104 7.90 6.15 7.64
C THR A 104 8.47 4.78 7.30
N ASP A 105 8.50 3.89 8.30
CA ASP A 105 8.85 2.49 8.12
C ASP A 105 7.62 1.58 8.13
N ARG A 106 6.41 2.15 8.21
CA ARG A 106 5.18 1.40 8.36
C ARG A 106 4.53 1.14 7.02
N ILE A 107 4.29 -0.13 6.72
CA ILE A 107 3.59 -0.54 5.51
C ILE A 107 2.51 -1.56 5.86
N ALA A 108 1.31 -1.36 5.31
CA ALA A 108 0.22 -2.32 5.43
C ALA A 108 0.21 -3.21 4.20
N THR A 109 0.45 -4.50 4.41
CA THR A 109 0.50 -5.51 3.35
C THR A 109 0.28 -6.88 3.93
N PHE A 110 -0.27 -7.79 3.13
CA PHE A 110 -0.32 -9.21 3.47
C PHE A 110 0.89 -9.98 2.92
N ASP A 111 1.72 -9.35 2.09
CA ASP A 111 2.94 -9.96 1.57
C ASP A 111 4.13 -9.65 2.46
N ARG A 112 4.17 -10.32 3.61
CA ARG A 112 5.21 -10.08 4.62
C ARG A 112 6.59 -10.49 4.14
N ALA A 113 6.68 -11.52 3.29
CA ALA A 113 7.96 -11.99 2.77
C ALA A 113 8.62 -10.94 1.88
N ARG A 114 7.84 -10.30 1.00
CA ARG A 114 8.37 -9.31 0.06
C ARG A 114 8.92 -8.09 0.78
N PHE A 115 8.09 -7.45 1.61
CA PHE A 115 8.47 -6.22 2.27
C PHE A 115 9.35 -6.46 3.50
N GLY A 116 9.26 -7.63 4.11
CA GLY A 116 10.13 -8.00 5.24
C GLY A 116 11.60 -8.15 4.85
N ALA A 117 11.89 -8.35 3.56
CA ALA A 117 13.25 -8.44 3.06
C ALA A 117 13.87 -7.07 2.72
N LEU A 118 13.09 -6.00 2.81
CA LEU A 118 13.50 -4.66 2.42
C LEU A 118 13.78 -3.79 3.63
N THR A 119 14.58 -2.73 3.41
CA THR A 119 14.80 -1.69 4.40
C THR A 119 14.44 -0.34 3.81
N THR A 120 14.14 0.61 4.67
CA THR A 120 13.96 2.00 4.26
C THR A 120 15.30 2.61 3.86
N ARG A 121 15.26 3.80 3.28
CA ARG A 121 16.47 4.53 2.91
C ARG A 121 17.37 4.79 4.13
N ALA A 122 16.77 4.95 5.30
CA ALA A 122 17.51 5.12 6.55
C ALA A 122 18.08 3.83 7.12
N GLY A 123 17.90 2.69 6.43
CA GLY A 123 18.41 1.39 6.86
C GLY A 123 17.55 0.68 7.87
N MET A 124 16.33 1.16 8.12
CA MET A 124 15.41 0.53 9.07
C MET A 124 14.57 -0.55 8.38
N PRO A 125 14.34 -1.69 9.03
CA PRO A 125 13.40 -2.68 8.49
C PRO A 125 11.98 -2.10 8.49
N PHE A 126 11.14 -2.59 7.56
CA PHE A 126 9.74 -2.20 7.55
C PHE A 126 8.98 -2.85 8.69
N THR A 127 8.12 -2.05 9.33
CA THR A 127 7.12 -2.54 10.28
C THR A 127 5.87 -2.89 9.47
N ILE A 128 5.55 -4.18 9.41
CA ILE A 128 4.48 -4.68 8.54
C ILE A 128 3.18 -4.80 9.32
N LEU A 129 2.12 -4.21 8.80
CA LEU A 129 0.78 -4.21 9.38
C LEU A 129 -0.18 -4.90 8.40
N PRO A 130 -1.30 -5.48 8.85
CA PRO A 130 -1.61 -5.77 10.25
C PRO A 130 -0.62 -6.74 10.89
N ASP A 131 -0.49 -6.69 12.21
CA ASP A 131 0.35 -7.63 12.93
C ASP A 131 -0.10 -9.07 12.67
N ALA A 132 0.86 -10.01 12.72
CA ALA A 132 0.60 -11.41 12.41
C ALA A 132 -0.16 -12.16 13.53
N GLY A 133 -0.32 -11.53 14.67
CA GLY A 133 -0.96 -12.15 15.84
C GLY A 133 -2.45 -12.15 15.83
#